data_b436c77773c13fa6e36a71f8c7b624e9
#
_entry.id   b436c77773c13fa6e36a71f8c7b624e9
#
_cell.length_a   1.000
_cell.length_b   1.000
_cell.length_c   1.000
_cell.angle_alpha   90.00
_cell.angle_beta   90.00
_cell.angle_gamma   90.00
#
_symmetry.space_group_name_H-M   'P 1'
#
loop_
_entity.id
_entity.type
_entity.pdbx_description
1 polymer ?
#
loop_
_entity_poly.entity_id
_entity_poly.type
_entity_poly.pdbx_seq_one_letter_code
_entity_poly.pdbx_strand_id
1 'polypeptide(L)'
;MLRYVARRLLLMIPLLVGITLISFIVIRLAPGGPVEMATDLSPKVTAEARERLRAYYGLDRPLHVQYLSWLGRVATLDFGTSFSPDGRPVIAKIAERIPVTLGINLLSLGFIFAVAVPIGVYSAARQGSRFDRTSTVILFGGYAVPPFWLALLLMILFGVHLGWLPISGLVSLEHDSLTLAGKL
;
A
#
# COMPACT_ATOMS: atom_id res chain seq x y z
N MET A 1 -9.36 27.00 19.02
CA MET A 1 -8.90 26.29 17.82
C MET A 1 -7.43 25.87 17.97
N LEU A 2 -6.47 26.78 18.15
CA LEU A 2 -5.02 26.45 18.23
C LEU A 2 -4.68 25.44 19.33
N ARG A 3 -5.21 25.61 20.56
CA ARG A 3 -5.01 24.66 21.67
C ARG A 3 -5.50 23.25 21.38
N TYR A 4 -6.60 23.13 20.63
CA TYR A 4 -7.15 21.84 20.20
C TYR A 4 -6.22 21.15 19.18
N VAL A 5 -5.77 21.90 18.17
CA VAL A 5 -4.82 21.41 17.16
C VAL A 5 -3.51 20.99 17.81
N ALA A 6 -2.93 21.84 18.67
CA ALA A 6 -1.70 21.54 19.38
C ALA A 6 -1.81 20.26 20.23
N ARG A 7 -2.92 20.09 20.98
CA ARG A 7 -3.15 18.86 21.75
C ARG A 7 -3.25 17.62 20.87
N ARG A 8 -3.90 17.72 19.71
CA ARG A 8 -3.98 16.60 18.76
C ARG A 8 -2.63 16.25 18.18
N LEU A 9 -1.82 17.24 17.78
CA LEU A 9 -0.47 17.01 17.28
C LEU A 9 0.41 16.35 18.34
N LEU A 10 0.33 16.79 19.59
CA LEU A 10 1.08 16.16 20.69
C LEU A 10 0.66 14.71 20.94
N LEU A 11 -0.63 14.39 20.81
CA LEU A 11 -1.12 13.01 20.95
C LEU A 11 -0.75 12.11 19.75
N MET A 12 -0.44 12.70 18.60
CA MET A 12 0.05 11.92 17.44
C MET A 12 1.49 11.41 17.67
N ILE A 13 2.31 12.10 18.47
CA ILE A 13 3.69 11.69 18.72
C ILE A 13 3.78 10.29 19.34
N PRO A 14 3.13 9.99 20.50
CA PRO A 14 3.18 8.64 21.07
C PRO A 14 2.55 7.58 20.15
N LEU A 15 1.53 7.95 19.38
CA LEU A 15 0.93 7.06 18.39
C LEU A 15 1.94 6.71 17.28
N LEU A 16 2.62 7.70 16.71
CA LEU A 16 3.65 7.48 15.69
C LEU A 16 4.81 6.64 16.23
N VAL A 17 5.27 6.94 17.46
CA VAL A 17 6.32 6.14 18.11
C VAL A 17 5.85 4.69 18.29
N GLY A 18 4.61 4.46 18.74
CA GLY A 18 4.05 3.11 18.87
C GLY A 18 3.99 2.36 17.53
N ILE A 19 3.48 3.01 16.47
CA ILE A 19 3.38 2.41 15.14
C ILE A 19 4.78 2.10 14.58
N THR A 20 5.72 3.03 14.67
CA THR A 20 7.09 2.81 14.16
C THR A 20 7.82 1.73 14.95
N LEU A 21 7.64 1.66 16.26
CA LEU A 21 8.23 0.62 17.09
C LEU A 21 7.69 -0.77 16.76
N ILE A 22 6.36 -0.90 16.64
CA ILE A 22 5.72 -2.17 16.25
C ILE A 22 6.19 -2.58 14.86
N SER A 23 6.18 -1.66 13.89
CA SER A 23 6.64 -1.93 12.52
C SER A 23 8.10 -2.38 12.51
N PHE A 24 8.98 -1.70 13.25
CA PHE A 24 10.37 -2.08 13.37
C PHE A 24 10.55 -3.49 13.95
N ILE A 25 9.83 -3.81 15.03
CA ILE A 25 9.89 -5.15 15.66
C ILE A 25 9.39 -6.22 14.70
N VAL A 26 8.24 -5.99 14.04
CA VAL A 26 7.68 -6.95 13.07
C VAL A 26 8.66 -7.23 11.92
N ILE A 27 9.27 -6.19 11.35
CA ILE A 27 10.27 -6.34 10.29
C ILE A 27 11.49 -7.12 10.78
N ARG A 28 11.90 -6.93 12.04
CA ARG A 28 13.06 -7.65 12.62
C ARG A 28 12.77 -9.10 12.99
N LEU A 29 11.53 -9.41 13.32
CA LEU A 29 11.09 -10.77 13.61
C LEU A 29 10.74 -11.57 12.34
N ALA A 30 10.48 -10.89 11.23
CA ALA A 30 10.19 -11.54 9.96
C ALA A 30 11.43 -12.31 9.47
N PRO A 31 11.28 -13.58 9.07
CA PRO A 31 12.36 -14.34 8.44
C PRO A 31 12.74 -13.70 7.08
N GLY A 32 14.00 -13.79 6.68
CA GLY A 32 14.47 -13.25 5.40
C GLY A 32 14.98 -11.81 5.47
N GLY A 33 15.84 -11.51 6.43
CA GLY A 33 16.53 -10.23 6.51
C GLY A 33 17.51 -9.98 5.35
N PRO A 34 18.09 -8.77 5.25
CA PRO A 34 18.99 -8.41 4.14
C PRO A 34 20.22 -9.32 4.01
N VAL A 35 20.67 -9.90 5.13
CA VAL A 35 21.81 -10.84 5.14
C VAL A 35 21.37 -12.20 4.62
N GLU A 36 20.21 -12.68 5.04
CA GLU A 36 19.63 -13.94 4.59
C GLU A 36 19.33 -13.88 3.09
N MET A 37 18.71 -12.82 2.62
CA MET A 37 18.44 -12.63 1.17
C MET A 37 19.73 -12.61 0.34
N ALA A 38 20.79 -11.94 0.81
CA ALA A 38 22.06 -11.91 0.13
C ALA A 38 22.77 -13.28 0.14
N THR A 39 22.55 -14.09 1.19
CA THR A 39 23.16 -15.42 1.33
C THR A 39 22.39 -16.51 0.58
N ASP A 40 21.07 -16.40 0.49
CA ASP A 40 20.22 -17.34 -0.26
C ASP A 40 20.47 -17.22 -1.76
N LEU A 41 20.77 -16.01 -2.25
CA LEU A 41 21.17 -15.79 -3.65
C LEU A 41 22.58 -16.29 -3.98
N SER A 42 23.40 -16.58 -2.98
CA SER A 42 24.78 -17.02 -3.16
C SER A 42 25.18 -18.04 -2.08
N PRO A 43 24.93 -19.35 -2.30
CA PRO A 43 25.21 -20.41 -1.31
C PRO A 43 26.68 -20.51 -0.87
N LYS A 44 27.60 -19.84 -1.58
CA LYS A 44 29.04 -19.84 -1.29
C LYS A 44 29.50 -18.75 -0.33
N VAL A 45 28.56 -17.97 0.25
CA VAL A 45 28.92 -16.89 1.19
C VAL A 45 29.48 -17.50 2.49
N THR A 46 30.72 -17.14 2.81
CA THR A 46 31.39 -17.59 4.04
C THR A 46 30.78 -16.97 5.29
N ALA A 47 31.00 -17.60 6.46
CA ALA A 47 30.55 -17.06 7.74
C ALA A 47 31.10 -15.65 7.99
N GLU A 48 32.34 -15.38 7.62
CA GLU A 48 32.96 -14.06 7.73
C GLU A 48 32.30 -13.01 6.84
N ALA A 49 31.91 -13.39 5.62
CA ALA A 49 31.19 -12.47 4.73
C ALA A 49 29.78 -12.13 5.27
N ARG A 50 29.12 -13.10 5.92
CA ARG A 50 27.83 -12.85 6.62
C ARG A 50 28.00 -11.86 7.77
N GLU A 51 29.07 -12.00 8.55
CA GLU A 51 29.34 -11.13 9.68
C GLU A 51 29.66 -9.70 9.23
N ARG A 52 30.43 -9.53 8.17
CA ARG A 52 30.67 -8.22 7.52
C ARG A 52 29.39 -7.57 7.01
N LEU A 53 28.50 -8.35 6.40
CA LEU A 53 27.19 -7.85 5.98
C LEU A 53 26.31 -7.41 7.17
N ARG A 54 26.31 -8.18 8.27
CA ARG A 54 25.62 -7.80 9.51
C ARG A 54 26.14 -6.49 10.08
N ALA A 55 27.44 -6.34 10.14
CA ALA A 55 28.10 -5.10 10.59
C ALA A 55 27.78 -3.92 9.64
N TYR A 56 27.83 -4.16 8.33
CA TYR A 56 27.49 -3.12 7.32
C TYR A 56 26.06 -2.60 7.47
N TYR A 57 25.09 -3.48 7.71
CA TYR A 57 23.70 -3.11 7.97
C TYR A 57 23.42 -2.71 9.42
N GLY A 58 24.45 -2.70 10.30
CA GLY A 58 24.33 -2.37 11.71
C GLY A 58 23.46 -3.33 12.51
N LEU A 59 23.33 -4.58 12.05
CA LEU A 59 22.53 -5.63 12.69
C LEU A 59 23.22 -6.24 13.91
N ASP A 60 24.50 -5.95 14.09
CA ASP A 60 25.35 -6.30 15.25
C ASP A 60 25.07 -5.43 16.48
N ARG A 61 24.40 -4.28 16.29
CA ARG A 61 24.13 -3.33 17.36
C ARG A 61 22.92 -3.73 18.20
N PRO A 62 22.81 -3.25 19.47
CA PRO A 62 21.62 -3.45 20.28
C PRO A 62 20.34 -2.92 19.58
N LEU A 63 19.20 -3.58 19.76
CA LEU A 63 17.94 -3.25 19.06
C LEU A 63 17.51 -1.80 19.24
N HIS A 64 17.68 -1.22 20.43
CA HIS A 64 17.33 0.18 20.67
C HIS A 64 18.18 1.15 19.85
N VAL A 65 19.47 0.85 19.65
CA VAL A 65 20.37 1.66 18.81
C VAL A 65 19.96 1.53 17.33
N GLN A 66 19.64 0.34 16.89
CA GLN A 66 19.14 0.09 15.53
C GLN A 66 17.83 0.87 15.28
N TYR A 67 16.88 0.83 16.22
CA TYR A 67 15.61 1.55 16.14
C TYR A 67 15.82 3.07 16.05
N LEU A 68 16.62 3.66 16.96
CA LEU A 68 16.87 5.09 16.95
C LEU A 68 17.57 5.55 15.68
N SER A 69 18.55 4.78 15.20
CA SER A 69 19.26 5.08 13.95
C SER A 69 18.32 5.00 12.75
N TRP A 70 17.44 3.99 12.70
CA TRP A 70 16.42 3.84 11.66
C TRP A 70 15.39 4.97 11.72
N LEU A 71 14.90 5.30 12.91
CA LEU A 71 13.92 6.38 13.10
C LEU A 71 14.50 7.73 12.66
N GLY A 72 15.77 8.01 12.98
CA GLY A 72 16.46 9.23 12.55
C GLY A 72 16.54 9.34 11.02
N ARG A 73 16.86 8.24 10.33
CA ARG A 73 16.86 8.21 8.86
C ARG A 73 15.45 8.39 8.27
N VAL A 74 14.45 7.72 8.81
CA VAL A 74 13.06 7.90 8.39
C VAL A 74 12.60 9.34 8.55
N ALA A 75 12.95 9.99 9.66
CA ALA A 75 12.63 11.40 9.91
C ALA A 75 13.27 12.36 8.89
N THR A 76 14.41 12.00 8.30
CA THR A 76 15.07 12.75 7.23
C THR A 76 14.73 12.27 5.82
N LEU A 77 13.72 11.39 5.69
CA LEU A 77 13.30 10.74 4.42
C LEU A 77 14.42 9.92 3.75
N ASP A 78 15.41 9.51 4.50
CA ASP A 78 16.43 8.56 4.05
C ASP A 78 15.95 7.13 4.33
N PHE A 79 15.31 6.53 3.34
CA PHE A 79 14.84 5.15 3.39
C PHE A 79 15.90 4.14 2.92
N GLY A 80 17.11 4.62 2.58
CA GLY A 80 18.18 3.79 2.07
C GLY A 80 17.93 3.23 0.68
N THR A 81 18.64 2.15 0.36
CA THR A 81 18.54 1.41 -0.91
C THR A 81 17.66 0.17 -0.76
N SER A 82 16.97 -0.17 -1.84
CA SER A 82 16.14 -1.38 -1.90
C SER A 82 17.01 -2.64 -1.90
N PHE A 83 16.56 -3.66 -1.20
CA PHE A 83 17.16 -5.01 -1.25
C PHE A 83 16.82 -5.78 -2.54
N SER A 84 15.99 -5.20 -3.43
CA SER A 84 15.77 -5.78 -4.75
C SER A 84 17.06 -5.77 -5.58
N PRO A 85 17.19 -6.67 -6.57
CA PRO A 85 18.39 -6.79 -7.39
C PRO A 85 18.84 -5.51 -8.10
N ASP A 86 17.92 -4.56 -8.28
CA ASP A 86 18.19 -3.26 -8.91
C ASP A 86 18.91 -2.25 -8.01
N GLY A 87 18.99 -2.49 -6.70
CA GLY A 87 19.70 -1.64 -5.72
C GLY A 87 19.28 -0.16 -5.69
N ARG A 88 18.12 0.19 -6.26
CA ARG A 88 17.68 1.59 -6.41
C ARG A 88 17.28 2.20 -5.06
N PRO A 89 17.44 3.53 -4.89
CA PRO A 89 16.95 4.23 -3.70
C PRO A 89 15.45 3.98 -3.48
N VAL A 90 15.07 3.64 -2.25
CA VAL A 90 13.67 3.37 -1.90
C VAL A 90 12.78 4.58 -2.16
N ILE A 91 13.27 5.79 -1.88
CA ILE A 91 12.52 7.04 -2.14
C ILE A 91 12.17 7.22 -3.62
N ALA A 92 13.06 6.84 -4.54
CA ALA A 92 12.79 6.90 -5.97
C ALA A 92 11.67 5.93 -6.37
N LYS A 93 11.70 4.70 -5.84
CA LYS A 93 10.63 3.72 -6.08
C LYS A 93 9.27 4.18 -5.53
N ILE A 94 9.27 4.82 -4.37
CA ILE A 94 8.06 5.41 -3.78
C ILE A 94 7.53 6.53 -4.68
N ALA A 95 8.40 7.46 -5.08
CA ALA A 95 8.02 8.61 -5.91
C ALA A 95 7.43 8.18 -7.27
N GLU A 96 7.93 7.12 -7.88
CA GLU A 96 7.38 6.55 -9.12
C GLU A 96 5.98 5.96 -8.95
N ARG A 97 5.66 5.42 -7.76
CA ARG A 97 4.37 4.76 -7.49
C ARG A 97 3.29 5.69 -6.96
N ILE A 98 3.69 6.77 -6.28
CA ILE A 98 2.75 7.75 -5.71
C ILE A 98 1.75 8.30 -6.73
N PRO A 99 2.15 8.80 -7.91
CA PRO A 99 1.20 9.40 -8.87
C PRO A 99 0.10 8.42 -9.29
N VAL A 100 0.48 7.18 -9.58
CA VAL A 100 -0.45 6.12 -9.97
C VAL A 100 -1.41 5.79 -8.81
N THR A 101 -0.88 5.58 -7.62
CA THR A 101 -1.67 5.28 -6.43
C THR A 101 -2.64 6.40 -6.09
N LEU A 102 -2.17 7.65 -6.14
CA LEU A 102 -3.04 8.82 -5.93
C LEU A 102 -4.11 8.93 -7.00
N GLY A 103 -3.76 8.72 -8.28
CA GLY A 103 -4.72 8.76 -9.38
C GLY A 103 -5.86 7.75 -9.19
N ILE A 104 -5.51 6.49 -8.91
CA ILE A 104 -6.51 5.44 -8.66
C ILE A 104 -7.38 5.76 -7.43
N ASN A 105 -6.75 6.21 -6.35
CA ASN A 105 -7.50 6.54 -5.13
C ASN A 105 -8.43 7.75 -5.32
N LEU A 106 -7.99 8.80 -6.00
CA LEU A 106 -8.83 9.97 -6.30
C LEU A 106 -9.99 9.60 -7.23
N LEU A 107 -9.75 8.78 -8.25
CA LEU A 107 -10.80 8.28 -9.13
C LEU A 107 -11.82 7.44 -8.36
N SER A 108 -11.35 6.52 -7.52
CA SER A 108 -12.20 5.69 -6.67
C SER A 108 -13.01 6.53 -5.70
N LEU A 109 -12.40 7.53 -5.05
CA LEU A 109 -13.07 8.43 -4.14
C LEU A 109 -14.15 9.26 -4.86
N GLY A 110 -13.82 9.80 -6.03
CA GLY A 110 -14.76 10.50 -6.90
C GLY A 110 -15.98 9.63 -7.24
N PHE A 111 -15.74 8.39 -7.65
CA PHE A 111 -16.80 7.43 -7.95
C PHE A 111 -17.66 7.10 -6.72
N ILE A 112 -17.03 6.89 -5.56
CA ILE A 112 -17.75 6.64 -4.30
C ILE A 112 -18.70 7.81 -3.99
N PHE A 113 -18.21 9.04 -4.02
CA PHE A 113 -19.05 10.21 -3.76
C PHE A 113 -20.14 10.41 -4.81
N ALA A 114 -19.82 10.21 -6.08
CA ALA A 114 -20.79 10.36 -7.17
C ALA A 114 -21.95 9.36 -7.06
N VAL A 115 -21.73 8.19 -6.46
CA VAL A 115 -22.78 7.17 -6.28
C VAL A 115 -23.41 7.27 -4.89
N ALA A 116 -22.60 7.32 -3.82
CA ALA A 116 -23.12 7.23 -2.46
C ALA A 116 -23.92 8.47 -2.05
N VAL A 117 -23.48 9.67 -2.44
CA VAL A 117 -24.15 10.92 -2.03
C VAL A 117 -25.56 11.02 -2.65
N PRO A 118 -25.77 10.84 -3.97
CA PRO A 118 -27.12 10.88 -4.54
C PRO A 118 -28.05 9.80 -3.98
N ILE A 119 -27.56 8.58 -3.83
CA ILE A 119 -28.35 7.48 -3.24
C ILE A 119 -28.72 7.83 -1.81
N GLY A 120 -27.77 8.28 -0.98
CA GLY A 120 -28.01 8.62 0.41
C GLY A 120 -28.99 9.79 0.57
N VAL A 121 -28.84 10.86 -0.21
CA VAL A 121 -29.73 12.03 -0.19
C VAL A 121 -31.14 11.64 -0.62
N TYR A 122 -31.27 10.86 -1.70
CA TYR A 122 -32.56 10.45 -2.18
C TYR A 122 -33.29 9.48 -1.23
N SER A 123 -32.56 8.53 -0.63
CA SER A 123 -33.10 7.64 0.41
C SER A 123 -33.55 8.43 1.64
N ALA A 124 -32.76 9.40 2.10
CA ALA A 124 -33.12 10.25 3.24
C ALA A 124 -34.34 11.12 2.95
N ALA A 125 -34.43 11.69 1.74
CA ALA A 125 -35.58 12.53 1.35
C ALA A 125 -36.89 11.73 1.22
N ARG A 126 -36.80 10.42 0.94
CA ARG A 126 -37.92 9.50 0.77
C ARG A 126 -37.86 8.30 1.69
N GLN A 127 -37.60 8.55 2.95
CA GLN A 127 -37.46 7.53 3.99
C GLN A 127 -38.68 6.58 4.03
N GLY A 128 -38.42 5.26 4.10
CA GLY A 128 -39.45 4.23 4.10
C GLY A 128 -40.04 3.91 2.72
N SER A 129 -39.64 4.61 1.65
CA SER A 129 -40.05 4.32 0.28
C SER A 129 -39.50 2.97 -0.22
N ARG A 130 -40.06 2.52 -1.35
CA ARG A 130 -39.54 1.30 -2.03
C ARG A 130 -38.07 1.47 -2.42
N PHE A 131 -37.67 2.66 -2.87
CA PHE A 131 -36.28 2.94 -3.22
C PHE A 131 -35.35 2.79 -2.00
N ASP A 132 -35.74 3.44 -0.88
CA ASP A 132 -34.96 3.39 0.36
C ASP A 132 -34.79 1.94 0.87
N ARG A 133 -35.86 1.17 0.89
CA ARG A 133 -35.78 -0.26 1.28
C ARG A 133 -34.92 -1.08 0.32
N THR A 134 -35.08 -0.91 -0.99
CA THR A 134 -34.34 -1.68 -1.99
C THR A 134 -32.86 -1.32 -1.98
N SER A 135 -32.51 -0.01 -1.93
CA SER A 135 -31.13 0.44 -1.83
C SER A 135 -30.47 -0.08 -0.56
N THR A 136 -31.19 -0.05 0.57
CA THR A 136 -30.70 -0.61 1.84
C THR A 136 -30.39 -2.09 1.71
N VAL A 137 -31.31 -2.90 1.14
CA VAL A 137 -31.07 -4.35 0.95
C VAL A 137 -29.88 -4.61 0.03
N ILE A 138 -29.77 -3.87 -1.07
CA ILE A 138 -28.64 -4.01 -2.00
C ILE A 138 -27.32 -3.63 -1.32
N LEU A 139 -27.28 -2.54 -0.56
CA LEU A 139 -26.08 -2.11 0.15
C LEU A 139 -25.66 -3.09 1.24
N PHE A 140 -26.60 -3.62 2.03
CA PHE A 140 -26.30 -4.65 3.01
C PHE A 140 -25.84 -5.95 2.37
N GLY A 141 -26.48 -6.37 1.29
CA GLY A 141 -26.05 -7.54 0.51
C GLY A 141 -24.64 -7.35 -0.08
N GLY A 142 -24.37 -6.17 -0.65
CA GLY A 142 -23.05 -5.83 -1.16
C GLY A 142 -21.97 -5.77 -0.07
N TYR A 143 -22.31 -5.25 1.11
CA TYR A 143 -21.39 -5.20 2.25
C TYR A 143 -21.04 -6.60 2.79
N ALA A 144 -21.97 -7.54 2.69
CA ALA A 144 -21.72 -8.93 3.10
C ALA A 144 -20.73 -9.67 2.17
N VAL A 145 -20.52 -9.17 0.95
CA VAL A 145 -19.57 -9.76 0.00
C VAL A 145 -18.14 -9.36 0.35
N PRO A 146 -17.22 -10.32 0.54
CA PRO A 146 -15.82 -9.99 0.79
C PRO A 146 -15.22 -9.18 -0.36
N PRO A 147 -14.57 -8.02 -0.10
CA PRO A 147 -14.04 -7.14 -1.16
C PRO A 147 -13.07 -7.84 -2.13
N PHE A 148 -12.21 -8.73 -1.62
CA PHE A 148 -11.27 -9.47 -2.45
C PHE A 148 -11.98 -10.41 -3.44
N TRP A 149 -13.08 -11.05 -3.00
CA TRP A 149 -13.87 -11.95 -3.84
C TRP A 149 -14.59 -11.17 -4.94
N LEU A 150 -15.21 -10.04 -4.59
CA LEU A 150 -15.82 -9.16 -5.59
C LEU A 150 -14.77 -8.65 -6.60
N ALA A 151 -13.58 -8.26 -6.13
CA ALA A 151 -12.50 -7.82 -7.01
C ALA A 151 -12.08 -8.93 -8.00
N LEU A 152 -11.98 -10.19 -7.55
CA LEU A 152 -11.68 -11.32 -8.42
C LEU A 152 -12.78 -11.55 -9.47
N LEU A 153 -14.06 -11.48 -9.08
CA LEU A 153 -15.17 -11.62 -10.03
C LEU A 153 -15.18 -10.50 -11.08
N LEU A 154 -14.92 -9.25 -10.66
CA LEU A 154 -14.84 -8.12 -11.58
C LEU A 154 -13.64 -8.27 -12.52
N MET A 155 -12.50 -8.75 -12.03
CA MET A 155 -11.32 -9.03 -12.84
C MET A 155 -11.60 -10.11 -13.89
N ILE A 156 -12.28 -11.20 -13.52
CA ILE A 156 -12.69 -12.25 -14.46
C ILE A 156 -13.67 -11.69 -15.49
N LEU A 157 -14.67 -10.94 -15.04
CA LEU A 157 -15.69 -10.37 -15.94
C LEU A 157 -15.06 -9.39 -16.92
N PHE A 158 -14.39 -8.36 -16.44
CA PHE A 158 -13.87 -7.27 -17.29
C PHE A 158 -12.55 -7.61 -17.96
N GLY A 159 -11.69 -8.41 -17.31
CA GLY A 159 -10.39 -8.78 -17.87
C GLY A 159 -10.44 -10.02 -18.78
N VAL A 160 -11.15 -11.08 -18.35
CA VAL A 160 -11.15 -12.35 -19.10
C VAL A 160 -12.33 -12.44 -20.08
N HIS A 161 -13.56 -12.21 -19.61
CA HIS A 161 -14.73 -12.39 -20.47
C HIS A 161 -14.97 -11.24 -21.44
N LEU A 162 -14.87 -10.00 -20.98
CA LEU A 162 -15.09 -8.82 -21.80
C LEU A 162 -13.82 -8.31 -22.50
N GLY A 163 -12.64 -8.62 -21.95
CA GLY A 163 -11.37 -8.17 -22.52
C GLY A 163 -11.18 -6.63 -22.49
N TRP A 164 -11.93 -5.92 -21.65
CA TRP A 164 -11.90 -4.45 -21.60
C TRP A 164 -10.73 -3.91 -20.79
N LEU A 165 -10.28 -4.67 -19.80
CA LEU A 165 -9.25 -4.24 -18.87
C LEU A 165 -8.13 -5.27 -18.78
N PRO A 166 -6.89 -4.87 -18.53
CA PRO A 166 -5.79 -5.81 -18.30
C PRO A 166 -6.04 -6.62 -17.02
N ILE A 167 -5.69 -7.90 -17.04
CA ILE A 167 -5.83 -8.80 -15.88
C ILE A 167 -4.85 -8.41 -14.76
N SER A 168 -3.69 -7.86 -15.12
CA SER A 168 -2.66 -7.42 -14.18
C SER A 168 -1.93 -6.19 -14.70
N GLY A 169 -1.47 -5.34 -13.78
CA GLY A 169 -0.78 -4.10 -14.13
C GLY A 169 -1.74 -2.98 -14.53
N LEU A 170 -1.18 -1.88 -15.05
CA LEU A 170 -1.92 -0.68 -15.48
C LEU A 170 -2.21 -0.69 -16.98
N VAL A 171 -1.45 -1.47 -17.72
CA VAL A 171 -1.51 -1.59 -19.18
C VAL A 171 -1.42 -3.06 -19.56
N SER A 172 -1.97 -3.42 -20.73
CA SER A 172 -1.84 -4.79 -21.25
C SER A 172 -0.38 -5.12 -21.58
N LEU A 173 -0.03 -6.40 -21.60
CA LEU A 173 1.30 -6.85 -22.01
C LEU A 173 1.65 -6.45 -23.46
N GLU A 174 0.64 -6.23 -24.27
CA GLU A 174 0.76 -5.85 -25.67
C GLU A 174 0.68 -4.32 -25.90
N HIS A 175 0.66 -3.53 -24.80
CA HIS A 175 0.46 -2.08 -24.87
C HIS A 175 1.39 -1.39 -25.85
N ASP A 176 2.67 -1.79 -25.91
CA ASP A 176 3.67 -1.16 -26.79
C ASP A 176 3.46 -1.52 -28.26
N SER A 177 2.78 -2.63 -28.55
CA SER A 177 2.44 -3.06 -29.90
C SER A 177 1.10 -2.49 -30.42
N LEU A 178 0.28 -1.90 -29.51
CA LEU A 178 -1.03 -1.36 -29.87
C LEU A 178 -0.88 -0.02 -30.62
N THR A 179 -1.81 0.22 -31.56
CA THR A 179 -1.97 1.53 -32.19
C THR A 179 -2.42 2.58 -31.17
N LEU A 180 -2.25 3.88 -31.52
CA LEU A 180 -2.67 4.99 -30.63
C LEU A 180 -4.12 4.88 -30.17
N ALA A 181 -5.02 4.40 -31.04
CA ALA A 181 -6.43 4.19 -30.70
C ALA A 181 -6.66 3.00 -29.74
N GLY A 182 -5.75 2.03 -29.72
CA GLY A 182 -5.80 0.89 -28.79
C GLY A 182 -5.12 1.16 -27.43
N LYS A 183 -4.45 2.30 -27.31
CA LYS A 183 -3.76 2.73 -26.06
C LYS A 183 -4.62 3.64 -25.19
N LEU A 184 -5.74 4.13 -25.70
CA LEU A 184 -6.73 4.93 -24.99
C LEU A 184 -7.86 4.07 -24.42
#